data_af324d014e950f612ac10ac273a35c31
#
_entry.id   af324d014e950f612ac10ac273a35c31
#
_cell.length_a   1.000
_cell.length_b   1.000
_cell.length_c   1.000
_cell.angle_alpha   90.00
_cell.angle_beta   90.00
_cell.angle_gamma   90.00
#
_symmetry.space_group_name_H-M   'P 1'
#
loop_
_entity.id
_entity.type
_entity.pdbx_description
1 polymer ?
#
loop_
_entity_poly.entity_id
_entity_poly.type
_entity_poly.pdbx_seq_one_letter_code
_entity_poly.pdbx_strand_id
1 'polypeptide(L)'
;MSNQALGIRPVRIGLVGTGIGKLHAAGIAAMPAVASLAAVCGLNEDAHSVGRQFGAGYTTNNYADLLRDSDIDVIDLCVPPIQHLPMAIAAAEAGKHILIEKPLARNLNEANQIIGAARQADVRLMTAHNQRYYGHHAKARALLDAGAIGKPYLLTANVLVYGQIDGFRRFLNDAGGGTLIDSGVHRFDLIRWLMGDVETVYAQTGRFMQMQMEGEDCAVVTLRFRNGAIGSFTCSWSAKGPRREETLQLYGPQGALLCEDHTRRLKLSSETPPSGLEDVHEFVFPIDQAESIRRCIEAFCVSLQHGEAPPISGEDGRASLELAIACYESARTGLPVHLPLLNRDM
;
A
#
# COMPACT_ATOMS: atom_id res chain seq x y z
N MET A 1 -23.03 -6.27 12.52
CA MET A 1 -23.76 -5.52 11.47
C MET A 1 -23.24 -6.05 10.15
N SER A 2 -24.14 -6.52 9.31
CA SER A 2 -23.79 -7.24 8.08
C SER A 2 -23.08 -6.33 7.07
N ASN A 3 -22.46 -6.93 6.05
CA ASN A 3 -21.91 -6.34 4.83
C ASN A 3 -22.92 -5.42 4.08
N GLN A 4 -23.88 -4.83 4.78
CA GLN A 4 -24.88 -3.92 4.24
C GLN A 4 -24.26 -2.55 3.98
N ALA A 5 -24.71 -1.92 2.90
CA ALA A 5 -24.33 -0.56 2.57
C ALA A 5 -24.61 0.39 3.75
N LEU A 6 -23.64 1.24 4.09
CA LEU A 6 -23.81 2.27 5.13
C LEU A 6 -24.77 3.38 4.70
N GLY A 7 -25.16 3.42 3.42
CA GLY A 7 -25.95 4.48 2.83
C GLY A 7 -25.13 5.76 2.58
N ILE A 8 -25.76 6.73 1.90
CA ILE A 8 -25.10 7.99 1.52
C ILE A 8 -25.06 8.95 2.73
N ARG A 9 -24.16 8.67 3.68
CA ARG A 9 -23.79 9.57 4.77
C ARG A 9 -22.25 9.54 4.93
N PRO A 10 -21.66 10.59 5.53
CA PRO A 10 -20.23 10.55 5.83
C PRO A 10 -19.88 9.34 6.71
N VAL A 11 -18.86 8.57 6.29
CA VAL A 11 -18.31 7.45 7.05
C VAL A 11 -17.54 8.00 8.24
N ARG A 12 -17.84 7.52 9.45
CA ARG A 12 -17.23 8.00 10.70
C ARG A 12 -15.99 7.17 11.02
N ILE A 13 -14.84 7.81 10.99
CA ILE A 13 -13.53 7.16 11.10
C ILE A 13 -12.89 7.45 12.45
N GLY A 14 -12.51 6.38 13.17
CA GLY A 14 -11.63 6.41 14.33
C GLY A 14 -10.21 6.13 13.87
N LEU A 15 -9.35 7.16 13.89
CA LEU A 15 -7.95 7.08 13.49
C LEU A 15 -7.06 6.64 14.66
N VAL A 16 -6.17 5.69 14.43
CA VAL A 16 -5.21 5.20 15.41
C VAL A 16 -3.78 5.41 14.93
N GLY A 17 -3.00 6.17 15.70
CA GLY A 17 -1.63 6.54 15.35
C GLY A 17 -1.52 7.89 14.62
N THR A 18 -0.47 8.65 14.96
CA THR A 18 -0.28 10.05 14.55
C THR A 18 0.93 10.29 13.66
N GLY A 19 1.70 9.25 13.31
CA GLY A 19 2.79 9.34 12.35
C GLY A 19 2.25 9.66 10.94
N ILE A 20 2.15 8.64 10.10
CA ILE A 20 1.49 8.76 8.78
C ILE A 20 0.00 9.12 8.93
N GLY A 21 -0.63 8.76 10.04
CA GLY A 21 -2.01 9.08 10.37
C GLY A 21 -2.34 10.57 10.34
N LYS A 22 -1.33 11.45 10.49
CA LYS A 22 -1.53 12.90 10.28
C LYS A 22 -1.94 13.22 8.84
N LEU A 23 -1.40 12.53 7.86
CA LEU A 23 -1.81 12.68 6.46
C LEU A 23 -3.20 12.07 6.21
N HIS A 24 -3.54 10.96 6.90
CA HIS A 24 -4.89 10.38 6.87
C HIS A 24 -5.91 11.36 7.46
N ALA A 25 -5.64 11.93 8.62
CA ALA A 25 -6.52 12.94 9.24
C ALA A 25 -6.75 14.15 8.32
N ALA A 26 -5.68 14.64 7.67
CA ALA A 26 -5.79 15.72 6.69
C ALA A 26 -6.68 15.34 5.49
N GLY A 27 -6.49 14.12 4.96
CA GLY A 27 -7.30 13.58 3.87
C GLY A 27 -8.77 13.45 4.25
N ILE A 28 -9.08 12.92 5.44
CA ILE A 28 -10.45 12.77 5.95
C ILE A 28 -11.11 14.16 6.10
N ALA A 29 -10.41 15.12 6.72
CA ALA A 29 -10.91 16.47 6.91
C ALA A 29 -11.19 17.22 5.60
N ALA A 30 -10.49 16.87 4.51
CA ALA A 30 -10.66 17.48 3.19
C ALA A 30 -11.88 16.96 2.41
N MET A 31 -12.60 15.93 2.90
CA MET A 31 -13.75 15.32 2.22
C MET A 31 -14.97 15.13 3.12
N PRO A 32 -15.51 16.21 3.75
CA PRO A 32 -16.53 16.11 4.78
C PRO A 32 -17.88 15.52 4.29
N ALA A 33 -18.12 15.51 2.99
CA ALA A 33 -19.31 14.88 2.40
C ALA A 33 -19.17 13.33 2.34
N VAL A 34 -17.95 12.80 2.37
CA VAL A 34 -17.66 11.37 2.24
C VAL A 34 -17.28 10.73 3.56
N ALA A 35 -16.47 11.43 4.36
CA ALA A 35 -15.96 10.92 5.63
C ALA A 35 -15.85 12.02 6.70
N SER A 36 -15.87 11.62 7.96
CA SER A 36 -15.62 12.50 9.11
C SER A 36 -14.65 11.84 10.09
N LEU A 37 -13.75 12.64 10.64
CA LEU A 37 -12.83 12.21 11.69
C LEU A 37 -13.58 12.18 13.03
N ALA A 38 -14.13 11.02 13.41
CA ALA A 38 -14.90 10.86 14.62
C ALA A 38 -14.01 10.95 15.86
N ALA A 39 -12.85 10.29 15.82
CA ALA A 39 -11.90 10.29 16.94
C ALA A 39 -10.46 10.10 16.45
N VAL A 40 -9.50 10.56 17.27
CA VAL A 40 -8.08 10.24 17.11
C VAL A 40 -7.58 9.58 18.39
N CYS A 41 -7.00 8.37 18.22
CA CYS A 41 -6.32 7.64 19.28
C CYS A 41 -4.81 7.65 19.04
N GLY A 42 -4.04 8.01 20.04
CA GLY A 42 -2.58 8.00 19.96
C GLY A 42 -1.92 8.25 21.30
N LEU A 43 -0.61 8.05 21.34
CA LEU A 43 0.17 8.29 22.54
C LEU A 43 0.39 9.79 22.74
N ASN A 44 0.24 10.25 23.98
CA ASN A 44 0.57 11.60 24.43
C ASN A 44 -0.22 12.74 23.73
N GLU A 45 0.36 13.95 23.75
CA GLU A 45 -0.20 15.18 23.19
C GLU A 45 -0.37 15.18 21.66
N ASP A 46 0.28 14.25 20.95
CA ASP A 46 0.22 14.19 19.49
C ASP A 46 -1.22 13.91 18.99
N ALA A 47 -1.96 13.02 19.66
CA ALA A 47 -3.36 12.74 19.32
C ALA A 47 -4.24 13.99 19.50
N HIS A 48 -4.04 14.73 20.59
CA HIS A 48 -4.76 15.98 20.86
C HIS A 48 -4.41 17.06 19.82
N SER A 49 -3.14 17.16 19.43
CA SER A 49 -2.70 18.09 18.40
C SER A 49 -3.34 17.80 17.05
N VAL A 50 -3.28 16.54 16.59
CA VAL A 50 -3.89 16.09 15.33
C VAL A 50 -5.42 16.27 15.38
N GLY A 51 -6.06 15.86 16.48
CA GLY A 51 -7.50 16.00 16.64
C GLY A 51 -7.97 17.45 16.54
N ARG A 52 -7.30 18.39 17.25
CA ARG A 52 -7.61 19.82 17.14
C ARG A 52 -7.37 20.37 15.73
N GLN A 53 -6.26 19.98 15.10
CA GLN A 53 -5.89 20.49 13.78
C GLN A 53 -6.89 20.09 12.70
N PHE A 54 -7.44 18.87 12.77
CA PHE A 54 -8.28 18.30 11.72
C PHE A 54 -9.76 18.10 12.14
N GLY A 55 -10.15 18.66 13.27
CA GLY A 55 -11.57 18.73 13.68
C GLY A 55 -12.15 17.38 14.12
N ALA A 56 -11.35 16.55 14.80
CA ALA A 56 -11.87 15.31 15.38
C ALA A 56 -12.95 15.57 16.44
N GLY A 57 -13.94 14.71 16.50
CA GLY A 57 -15.01 14.78 17.50
C GLY A 57 -14.48 14.66 18.93
N TYR A 58 -13.50 13.76 19.13
CA TYR A 58 -12.75 13.66 20.39
C TYR A 58 -11.38 13.03 20.18
N THR A 59 -10.55 13.03 21.24
CA THR A 59 -9.24 12.40 21.25
C THR A 59 -9.09 11.53 22.51
N THR A 60 -8.36 10.44 22.40
CA THR A 60 -8.10 9.51 23.51
C THR A 60 -6.71 8.87 23.37
N ASN A 61 -6.19 8.34 24.48
CA ASN A 61 -5.01 7.46 24.47
C ASN A 61 -5.39 5.97 24.69
N ASN A 62 -6.67 5.65 24.75
CA ASN A 62 -7.17 4.31 24.96
C ASN A 62 -7.93 3.82 23.72
N TYR A 63 -7.36 2.85 23.01
CA TYR A 63 -7.94 2.27 21.81
C TYR A 63 -9.35 1.68 22.04
N ALA A 64 -9.60 1.13 23.23
CA ALA A 64 -10.89 0.56 23.55
C ALA A 64 -12.05 1.57 23.56
N ASP A 65 -11.76 2.87 23.66
CA ASP A 65 -12.80 3.90 23.58
C ASP A 65 -13.36 3.98 22.16
N LEU A 66 -12.50 3.88 21.11
CA LEU A 66 -12.91 3.85 19.73
C LEU A 66 -13.75 2.59 19.41
N LEU A 67 -13.36 1.45 19.96
CA LEU A 67 -14.05 0.18 19.74
C LEU A 67 -15.47 0.17 20.35
N ARG A 68 -15.65 0.81 21.51
CA ARG A 68 -16.94 0.93 22.19
C ARG A 68 -17.87 1.99 21.61
N ASP A 69 -17.32 2.93 20.86
CA ASP A 69 -18.10 4.01 20.23
C ASP A 69 -18.94 3.45 19.06
N SER A 70 -20.26 3.34 19.27
CA SER A 70 -21.20 2.83 18.27
C SER A 70 -21.29 3.71 17.02
N ASP A 71 -20.87 4.97 17.11
CA ASP A 71 -20.90 5.93 16.02
C ASP A 71 -19.72 5.81 15.07
N ILE A 72 -18.66 5.09 15.44
CA ILE A 72 -17.52 4.83 14.57
C ILE A 72 -17.84 3.66 13.64
N ASP A 73 -17.73 3.87 12.33
CA ASP A 73 -17.91 2.86 11.29
C ASP A 73 -16.61 2.13 10.96
N VAL A 74 -15.50 2.87 10.90
CA VAL A 74 -14.19 2.41 10.43
C VAL A 74 -13.12 2.71 11.47
N ILE A 75 -12.26 1.75 11.72
CA ILE A 75 -10.98 1.94 12.39
C ILE A 75 -9.89 2.06 11.32
N ASP A 76 -9.17 3.18 11.33
CA ASP A 76 -8.02 3.46 10.44
C ASP A 76 -6.72 3.27 11.23
N LEU A 77 -6.01 2.16 10.96
CA LEU A 77 -4.82 1.73 11.69
C LEU A 77 -3.55 2.27 11.03
N CYS A 78 -3.01 3.35 11.56
CA CYS A 78 -1.77 4.02 11.16
C CYS A 78 -0.66 3.82 12.20
N VAL A 79 -0.46 2.59 12.64
CA VAL A 79 0.48 2.16 13.69
C VAL A 79 1.62 1.31 13.11
N PRO A 80 2.70 1.02 13.87
CA PRO A 80 3.72 0.08 13.42
C PRO A 80 3.15 -1.33 13.18
N PRO A 81 3.71 -2.11 12.21
CA PRO A 81 3.18 -3.41 11.80
C PRO A 81 2.99 -4.44 12.92
N ILE A 82 3.81 -4.38 13.97
CA ILE A 82 3.66 -5.23 15.16
C ILE A 82 2.30 -5.06 15.86
N GLN A 83 1.66 -3.90 15.72
CA GLN A 83 0.36 -3.62 16.32
C GLN A 83 -0.82 -4.00 15.40
N HIS A 84 -0.57 -4.28 14.12
CA HIS A 84 -1.62 -4.51 13.14
C HIS A 84 -2.50 -5.71 13.52
N LEU A 85 -1.91 -6.86 13.81
CA LEU A 85 -2.68 -8.07 14.16
C LEU A 85 -3.60 -7.89 15.37
N PRO A 86 -3.11 -7.53 16.58
CA PRO A 86 -3.98 -7.43 17.75
C PRO A 86 -5.05 -6.35 17.59
N MET A 87 -4.72 -5.22 16.95
CA MET A 87 -5.66 -4.12 16.80
C MET A 87 -6.71 -4.40 15.72
N ALA A 88 -6.33 -5.05 14.61
CA ALA A 88 -7.28 -5.43 13.57
C ALA A 88 -8.27 -6.50 14.04
N ILE A 89 -7.81 -7.50 14.82
CA ILE A 89 -8.70 -8.49 15.42
C ILE A 89 -9.72 -7.80 16.35
N ALA A 90 -9.25 -6.94 17.26
CA ALA A 90 -10.13 -6.23 18.18
C ALA A 90 -11.14 -5.31 17.45
N ALA A 91 -10.75 -4.67 16.35
CA ALA A 91 -11.65 -3.88 15.51
C ALA A 91 -12.72 -4.76 14.85
N ALA A 92 -12.33 -5.91 14.30
CA ALA A 92 -13.24 -6.86 13.69
C ALA A 92 -14.26 -7.40 14.72
N GLU A 93 -13.80 -7.82 15.91
CA GLU A 93 -14.65 -8.30 17.01
C GLU A 93 -15.63 -7.23 17.50
N ALA A 94 -15.25 -5.94 17.42
CA ALA A 94 -16.14 -4.81 17.70
C ALA A 94 -17.07 -4.46 16.54
N GLY A 95 -17.06 -5.22 15.44
CA GLY A 95 -17.88 -5.00 14.26
C GLY A 95 -17.51 -3.77 13.43
N LYS A 96 -16.27 -3.27 13.56
CA LYS A 96 -15.77 -2.11 12.82
C LYS A 96 -15.13 -2.53 11.51
N HIS A 97 -15.43 -1.82 10.42
CA HIS A 97 -14.66 -1.93 9.19
C HIS A 97 -13.23 -1.46 9.42
N ILE A 98 -12.26 -1.94 8.64
CA ILE A 98 -10.84 -1.75 8.92
C ILE A 98 -10.15 -1.18 7.67
N LEU A 99 -9.55 -0.01 7.81
CA LEU A 99 -8.51 0.49 6.94
C LEU A 99 -7.18 0.30 7.68
N ILE A 100 -6.20 -0.33 7.03
CA ILE A 100 -4.92 -0.64 7.67
C ILE A 100 -3.76 -0.20 6.79
N GLU A 101 -2.79 0.50 7.38
CA GLU A 101 -1.56 0.87 6.68
C GLU A 101 -0.77 -0.36 6.24
N LYS A 102 0.01 -0.17 5.18
CA LYS A 102 0.92 -1.20 4.68
C LYS A 102 2.21 -1.29 5.55
N PRO A 103 2.85 -2.46 5.62
CA PRO A 103 2.36 -3.76 5.14
C PRO A 103 1.15 -4.23 5.93
N LEU A 104 0.29 -5.05 5.35
CA LEU A 104 -0.88 -5.60 6.06
C LEU A 104 -0.51 -6.24 7.41
N ALA A 105 0.63 -6.94 7.45
CA ALA A 105 1.18 -7.62 8.62
C ALA A 105 2.69 -7.80 8.46
N ARG A 106 3.36 -8.35 9.49
CA ARG A 106 4.79 -8.66 9.45
C ARG A 106 5.12 -9.98 8.73
N ASN A 107 4.16 -10.89 8.66
CA ASN A 107 4.28 -12.21 8.05
C ASN A 107 2.92 -12.72 7.55
N LEU A 108 2.93 -13.85 6.82
CA LEU A 108 1.72 -14.40 6.21
C LEU A 108 0.73 -14.96 7.23
N ASN A 109 1.22 -15.50 8.34
CA ASN A 109 0.35 -16.03 9.40
C ASN A 109 -0.49 -14.90 10.01
N GLU A 110 0.14 -13.79 10.35
CA GLU A 110 -0.56 -12.59 10.84
C GLU A 110 -1.55 -12.05 9.81
N ALA A 111 -1.14 -11.96 8.53
CA ALA A 111 -2.02 -11.51 7.46
C ALA A 111 -3.26 -12.42 7.31
N ASN A 112 -3.07 -13.73 7.37
CA ASN A 112 -4.16 -14.71 7.31
C ASN A 112 -5.11 -14.56 8.51
N GLN A 113 -4.60 -14.31 9.72
CA GLN A 113 -5.42 -14.09 10.90
C GLN A 113 -6.23 -12.79 10.80
N ILE A 114 -5.63 -11.70 10.33
CA ILE A 114 -6.34 -10.41 10.11
C ILE A 114 -7.49 -10.59 9.11
N ILE A 115 -7.21 -11.21 7.96
CA ILE A 115 -8.21 -11.48 6.92
C ILE A 115 -9.30 -12.41 7.45
N GLY A 116 -8.91 -13.46 8.19
CA GLY A 116 -9.83 -14.42 8.81
C GLY A 116 -10.77 -13.73 9.81
N ALA A 117 -10.24 -12.89 10.69
CA ALA A 117 -11.04 -12.15 11.67
C ALA A 117 -12.04 -11.19 11.00
N ALA A 118 -11.60 -10.43 9.98
CA ALA A 118 -12.48 -9.54 9.24
C ALA A 118 -13.61 -10.30 8.53
N ARG A 119 -13.29 -11.46 7.92
CA ARG A 119 -14.27 -12.33 7.26
C ARG A 119 -15.25 -12.94 8.27
N GLN A 120 -14.75 -13.43 9.42
CA GLN A 120 -15.61 -14.03 10.46
C GLN A 120 -16.57 -13.02 11.08
N ALA A 121 -16.13 -11.77 11.23
CA ALA A 121 -16.95 -10.68 11.76
C ALA A 121 -17.84 -10.02 10.70
N ASP A 122 -17.76 -10.45 9.43
CA ASP A 122 -18.46 -9.84 8.28
C ASP A 122 -18.19 -8.34 8.14
N VAL A 123 -16.93 -7.91 8.38
CA VAL A 123 -16.49 -6.53 8.19
C VAL A 123 -15.57 -6.39 6.98
N ARG A 124 -15.56 -5.21 6.37
CA ARG A 124 -14.67 -4.90 5.25
C ARG A 124 -13.28 -4.57 5.78
N LEU A 125 -12.27 -5.09 5.09
CA LEU A 125 -10.83 -4.86 5.34
C LEU A 125 -10.20 -4.33 4.06
N MET A 126 -9.56 -3.16 4.15
CA MET A 126 -8.77 -2.58 3.07
C MET A 126 -7.34 -2.29 3.53
N THR A 127 -6.35 -2.64 2.69
CA THR A 127 -4.95 -2.25 2.89
C THR A 127 -4.66 -0.93 2.17
N ALA A 128 -4.02 0.03 2.84
CA ALA A 128 -3.79 1.38 2.32
C ALA A 128 -2.62 1.45 1.32
N HIS A 129 -2.72 0.76 0.18
CA HIS A 129 -1.78 0.88 -0.94
C HIS A 129 -2.07 2.14 -1.76
N ASN A 130 -1.84 3.30 -1.17
CA ASN A 130 -2.15 4.61 -1.72
C ASN A 130 -1.47 4.91 -3.07
N GLN A 131 -0.39 4.21 -3.42
CA GLN A 131 0.33 4.46 -4.68
C GLN A 131 -0.50 4.12 -5.93
N ARG A 132 -1.53 3.27 -5.86
CA ARG A 132 -2.50 3.09 -6.96
C ARG A 132 -3.23 4.41 -7.31
N TYR A 133 -3.33 5.33 -6.36
CA TYR A 133 -4.02 6.62 -6.48
C TYR A 133 -3.10 7.80 -6.83
N TYR A 134 -1.80 7.57 -7.05
CA TYR A 134 -0.98 8.56 -7.71
C TYR A 134 -1.47 8.79 -9.14
N GLY A 135 -1.64 10.05 -9.55
CA GLY A 135 -2.24 10.38 -10.84
C GLY A 135 -1.55 9.71 -12.04
N HIS A 136 -0.22 9.61 -12.02
CA HIS A 136 0.54 8.93 -13.08
C HIS A 136 0.35 7.41 -13.07
N HIS A 137 0.22 6.75 -11.91
CA HIS A 137 -0.07 5.31 -11.85
C HIS A 137 -1.51 5.00 -12.28
N ALA A 138 -2.49 5.78 -11.80
CA ALA A 138 -3.88 5.64 -12.21
C ALA A 138 -4.04 5.86 -13.72
N LYS A 139 -3.34 6.85 -14.30
CA LYS A 139 -3.34 7.10 -15.74
C LYS A 139 -2.65 5.98 -16.52
N ALA A 140 -1.54 5.43 -16.00
CA ALA A 140 -0.88 4.27 -16.60
C ALA A 140 -1.83 3.07 -16.67
N ARG A 141 -2.58 2.78 -15.59
CA ARG A 141 -3.60 1.73 -15.58
C ARG A 141 -4.66 1.97 -16.65
N ALA A 142 -5.21 3.18 -16.70
CA ALA A 142 -6.23 3.53 -17.71
C ALA A 142 -5.72 3.39 -19.15
N LEU A 143 -4.45 3.73 -19.41
CA LEU A 143 -3.84 3.54 -20.74
C LEU A 143 -3.62 2.07 -21.07
N LEU A 144 -3.26 1.23 -20.09
CA LEU A 144 -3.18 -0.22 -20.28
C LEU A 144 -4.55 -0.81 -20.59
N ASP A 145 -5.60 -0.40 -19.87
CA ASP A 145 -6.97 -0.86 -20.10
C ASP A 145 -7.50 -0.43 -21.46
N ALA A 146 -7.05 0.73 -21.97
CA ALA A 146 -7.33 1.21 -23.32
C ALA A 146 -6.48 0.53 -24.42
N GLY A 147 -5.56 -0.37 -24.04
CA GLY A 147 -4.71 -1.10 -25.00
C GLY A 147 -3.58 -0.27 -25.60
N ALA A 148 -3.23 0.89 -25.02
CA ALA A 148 -2.30 1.87 -25.60
C ALA A 148 -0.91 1.30 -25.95
N ILE A 149 -0.46 0.26 -25.30
CA ILE A 149 0.83 -0.41 -25.59
C ILE A 149 0.65 -1.91 -25.91
N GLY A 150 -0.61 -2.37 -26.05
CA GLY A 150 -0.94 -3.78 -26.11
C GLY A 150 -0.69 -4.49 -24.77
N LYS A 151 -0.62 -5.84 -24.77
CA LYS A 151 -0.35 -6.62 -23.56
C LYS A 151 1.11 -6.50 -23.14
N PRO A 152 1.43 -5.94 -21.97
CA PRO A 152 2.82 -5.77 -21.54
C PRO A 152 3.51 -7.13 -21.35
N TYR A 153 4.76 -7.23 -21.80
CA TYR A 153 5.60 -8.43 -21.69
C TYR A 153 6.86 -8.24 -20.86
N LEU A 154 7.24 -6.97 -20.60
CA LEU A 154 8.42 -6.62 -19.80
C LEU A 154 8.09 -5.46 -18.86
N LEU A 155 8.58 -5.58 -17.61
CA LEU A 155 8.53 -4.52 -16.60
C LEU A 155 9.91 -4.28 -16.02
N THR A 156 10.28 -3.00 -15.81
CA THR A 156 11.41 -2.62 -14.95
C THR A 156 10.94 -1.61 -13.91
N ALA A 157 11.38 -1.78 -12.66
CA ALA A 157 11.01 -0.87 -11.57
C ALA A 157 12.21 -0.61 -10.66
N ASN A 158 12.34 0.62 -10.18
CA ASN A 158 13.38 1.04 -9.25
C ASN A 158 12.78 1.89 -8.12
N VAL A 159 13.30 1.68 -6.90
CA VAL A 159 13.15 2.57 -5.74
C VAL A 159 14.53 2.77 -5.15
N LEU A 160 15.28 3.73 -5.69
CA LEU A 160 16.64 4.03 -5.28
C LEU A 160 16.67 5.36 -4.54
N VAL A 161 16.73 5.27 -3.22
CA VAL A 161 16.69 6.42 -2.34
C VAL A 161 17.81 6.33 -1.31
N TYR A 162 18.20 7.47 -0.78
CA TYR A 162 19.10 7.56 0.37
C TYR A 162 18.42 8.35 1.47
N GLY A 163 18.40 7.80 2.67
CA GLY A 163 17.85 8.47 3.83
C GLY A 163 18.21 7.75 5.12
N GLN A 164 18.13 8.45 6.23
CA GLN A 164 18.27 7.86 7.54
C GLN A 164 17.00 7.09 7.89
N ILE A 165 17.18 5.87 8.40
CA ILE A 165 16.07 5.00 8.81
C ILE A 165 16.00 5.02 10.33
N ASP A 166 14.84 5.41 10.85
CA ASP A 166 14.60 5.60 12.27
C ASP A 166 13.36 4.82 12.76
N GLY A 167 13.22 4.78 14.09
CA GLY A 167 12.06 4.20 14.77
C GLY A 167 11.93 2.70 14.55
N PHE A 168 10.70 2.22 14.46
CA PHE A 168 10.36 0.80 14.37
C PHE A 168 10.95 0.10 13.13
N ARG A 169 11.23 0.86 12.04
CA ARG A 169 11.83 0.32 10.80
C ARG A 169 13.21 -0.29 10.97
N ARG A 170 13.88 0.01 12.09
CA ARG A 170 15.19 -0.55 12.43
C ARG A 170 15.12 -1.98 12.90
N PHE A 171 13.98 -2.44 13.41
CA PHE A 171 13.83 -3.70 14.11
C PHE A 171 12.94 -4.67 13.34
N LEU A 172 13.46 -5.88 13.05
CA LEU A 172 12.72 -6.93 12.33
C LEU A 172 11.43 -7.32 13.06
N ASN A 173 11.48 -7.39 14.40
CA ASN A 173 10.30 -7.73 15.18
C ASN A 173 9.16 -6.73 15.01
N ASP A 174 9.45 -5.45 14.80
CA ASP A 174 8.45 -4.40 14.73
C ASP A 174 7.95 -4.18 13.28
N ALA A 175 8.86 -4.24 12.31
CA ALA A 175 8.59 -3.94 10.91
C ALA A 175 8.27 -5.18 10.06
N GLY A 176 8.79 -6.36 10.42
CA GLY A 176 8.69 -7.59 9.64
C GLY A 176 9.79 -7.78 8.60
N GLY A 177 10.62 -6.76 8.33
CA GLY A 177 11.71 -6.80 7.34
C GLY A 177 12.36 -5.46 7.13
N GLY A 178 13.15 -5.35 6.06
CA GLY A 178 13.85 -4.13 5.66
C GLY A 178 13.11 -3.37 4.54
N THR A 179 13.90 -2.95 3.53
CA THR A 179 13.37 -2.11 2.43
C THR A 179 12.31 -2.82 1.59
N LEU A 180 12.37 -4.16 1.45
CA LEU A 180 11.35 -4.93 0.71
C LEU A 180 9.98 -4.89 1.40
N ILE A 181 9.94 -4.98 2.72
CA ILE A 181 8.68 -4.92 3.48
C ILE A 181 8.14 -3.48 3.54
N ASP A 182 8.98 -2.48 3.72
CA ASP A 182 8.47 -1.11 3.87
C ASP A 182 8.20 -0.44 2.51
N SER A 183 9.20 -0.38 1.63
CA SER A 183 9.08 0.28 0.31
C SER A 183 8.64 -0.70 -0.79
N GLY A 184 9.15 -1.94 -0.73
CA GLY A 184 8.92 -2.95 -1.76
C GLY A 184 7.46 -3.38 -1.86
N VAL A 185 6.72 -3.52 -0.76
CA VAL A 185 5.30 -3.92 -0.80
C VAL A 185 4.42 -2.95 -1.60
N HIS A 186 4.74 -1.65 -1.61
CA HIS A 186 4.06 -0.69 -2.47
C HIS A 186 4.28 -1.01 -3.96
N ARG A 187 5.51 -1.38 -4.33
CA ARG A 187 5.85 -1.73 -5.71
C ARG A 187 5.27 -3.08 -6.11
N PHE A 188 5.32 -4.05 -5.22
CA PHE A 188 4.72 -5.36 -5.47
C PHE A 188 3.20 -5.27 -5.68
N ASP A 189 2.53 -4.39 -4.95
CA ASP A 189 1.12 -4.10 -5.19
C ASP A 189 0.89 -3.48 -6.58
N LEU A 190 1.65 -2.43 -6.95
CA LEU A 190 1.57 -1.81 -8.27
C LEU A 190 1.92 -2.76 -9.41
N ILE A 191 2.98 -3.55 -9.25
CA ILE A 191 3.44 -4.56 -10.22
C ILE A 191 2.32 -5.56 -10.47
N ARG A 192 1.70 -6.10 -9.41
CA ARG A 192 0.58 -7.02 -9.56
C ARG A 192 -0.64 -6.35 -10.19
N TRP A 193 -0.96 -5.14 -9.78
CA TRP A 193 -2.09 -4.39 -10.32
C TRP A 193 -1.96 -4.08 -11.82
N LEU A 194 -0.75 -3.83 -12.31
CA LEU A 194 -0.49 -3.46 -13.71
C LEU A 194 -0.20 -4.67 -14.60
N MET A 195 0.50 -5.70 -14.10
CA MET A 195 1.01 -6.83 -14.88
C MET A 195 0.29 -8.15 -14.60
N GLY A 196 -0.47 -8.24 -13.52
CA GLY A 196 -1.08 -9.48 -13.03
C GLY A 196 -0.19 -10.25 -12.05
N ASP A 197 -0.61 -11.46 -11.71
CA ASP A 197 0.03 -12.27 -10.69
C ASP A 197 1.42 -12.76 -11.10
N VAL A 198 2.34 -12.71 -10.13
CA VAL A 198 3.69 -13.26 -10.25
C VAL A 198 3.65 -14.77 -10.01
N GLU A 199 4.36 -15.52 -10.85
CA GLU A 199 4.53 -16.97 -10.76
C GLU A 199 5.80 -17.35 -10.00
N THR A 200 6.92 -16.61 -10.26
CA THR A 200 8.22 -16.95 -9.70
C THR A 200 9.02 -15.68 -9.44
N VAL A 201 9.73 -15.65 -8.32
CA VAL A 201 10.71 -14.62 -7.98
C VAL A 201 12.10 -15.23 -7.78
N TYR A 202 13.15 -14.47 -8.15
CA TYR A 202 14.53 -14.70 -7.70
C TYR A 202 15.07 -13.38 -7.18
N ALA A 203 15.65 -13.40 -5.98
CA ALA A 203 16.09 -12.18 -5.33
C ALA A 203 17.45 -12.33 -4.66
N GLN A 204 18.17 -11.21 -4.57
CA GLN A 204 19.35 -11.01 -3.75
C GLN A 204 19.11 -9.82 -2.84
N THR A 205 19.48 -9.93 -1.58
CA THR A 205 19.33 -8.88 -0.57
C THR A 205 20.64 -8.63 0.14
N GLY A 206 20.82 -7.44 0.65
CA GLY A 206 22.02 -7.10 1.44
C GLY A 206 21.80 -5.87 2.32
N ARG A 207 22.67 -5.74 3.33
CA ARG A 207 22.74 -4.56 4.18
C ARG A 207 24.13 -3.93 4.01
N PHE A 208 24.17 -2.73 3.42
CA PHE A 208 25.42 -2.13 2.99
C PHE A 208 25.77 -0.84 3.73
N MET A 209 24.78 -0.03 4.08
CA MET A 209 25.01 1.27 4.72
C MET A 209 24.16 1.54 5.95
N GLN A 210 22.95 0.99 6.03
CA GLN A 210 22.04 1.20 7.16
C GLN A 210 22.34 0.22 8.30
N MET A 211 23.57 0.29 8.87
CA MET A 211 24.07 -0.68 9.86
C MET A 211 23.26 -0.70 11.16
N GLN A 212 22.48 0.35 11.43
CA GLN A 212 21.58 0.44 12.56
C GLN A 212 20.28 -0.37 12.37
N MET A 213 20.03 -0.88 11.14
CA MET A 213 18.88 -1.74 10.86
C MET A 213 19.24 -3.21 11.05
N GLU A 214 18.28 -4.03 11.41
CA GLU A 214 18.40 -5.50 11.44
C GLU A 214 18.09 -6.10 10.06
N GLY A 215 17.15 -5.48 9.29
CA GLY A 215 16.78 -5.88 7.94
C GLY A 215 17.74 -5.41 6.85
N GLU A 216 17.48 -5.81 5.63
CA GLU A 216 18.22 -5.40 4.44
C GLU A 216 17.90 -3.94 4.06
N ASP A 217 18.88 -3.26 3.47
CA ASP A 217 18.72 -1.91 2.92
C ASP A 217 18.79 -1.87 1.38
N CYS A 218 19.08 -3.02 0.76
CA CYS A 218 19.13 -3.19 -0.70
C CYS A 218 18.57 -4.55 -1.11
N ALA A 219 17.83 -4.56 -2.22
CA ALA A 219 17.35 -5.78 -2.87
C ALA A 219 17.33 -5.63 -4.38
N VAL A 220 17.65 -6.72 -5.09
CA VAL A 220 17.47 -6.87 -6.54
C VAL A 220 16.61 -8.11 -6.78
N VAL A 221 15.54 -7.96 -7.54
CA VAL A 221 14.52 -8.97 -7.75
C VAL A 221 14.25 -9.15 -9.23
N THR A 222 14.20 -10.39 -9.70
CA THR A 222 13.65 -10.77 -11.01
C THR A 222 12.32 -11.47 -10.83
N LEU A 223 11.41 -11.25 -11.77
CA LEU A 223 10.02 -11.69 -11.71
C LEU A 223 9.63 -12.42 -13.00
N ARG A 224 8.90 -13.52 -12.87
CA ARG A 224 8.12 -14.12 -13.96
C ARG A 224 6.65 -14.06 -13.58
N PHE A 225 5.84 -13.58 -14.50
CA PHE A 225 4.40 -13.47 -14.32
C PHE A 225 3.67 -14.70 -14.90
N ARG A 226 2.51 -15.03 -14.34
CA ARG A 226 1.66 -16.14 -14.83
C ARG A 226 1.23 -16.00 -16.30
N ASN A 227 1.17 -14.76 -16.79
CA ASN A 227 0.85 -14.45 -18.19
C ASN A 227 2.05 -14.59 -19.15
N GLY A 228 3.22 -15.03 -18.65
CA GLY A 228 4.47 -15.22 -19.39
C GLY A 228 5.37 -14.00 -19.46
N ALA A 229 4.93 -12.82 -19.01
CA ALA A 229 5.77 -11.62 -18.91
C ALA A 229 6.92 -11.80 -17.91
N ILE A 230 7.95 -10.98 -18.03
CA ILE A 230 9.10 -10.94 -17.13
C ILE A 230 9.31 -9.52 -16.58
N GLY A 231 10.03 -9.41 -15.48
CA GLY A 231 10.35 -8.10 -14.93
C GLY A 231 11.53 -8.09 -13.97
N SER A 232 11.96 -6.89 -13.62
CA SER A 232 12.97 -6.65 -12.59
C SER A 232 12.53 -5.53 -11.65
N PHE A 233 12.91 -5.65 -10.39
CA PHE A 233 12.69 -4.63 -9.39
C PHE A 233 13.95 -4.45 -8.54
N THR A 234 14.43 -3.22 -8.40
CA THR A 234 15.54 -2.86 -7.53
C THR A 234 15.07 -1.88 -6.47
N CYS A 235 15.38 -2.17 -5.22
CA CYS A 235 14.98 -1.38 -4.07
C CYS A 235 16.19 -1.10 -3.18
N SER A 236 16.43 0.17 -2.82
CA SER A 236 17.51 0.53 -1.90
C SER A 236 17.20 1.80 -1.11
N TRP A 237 17.51 1.75 0.19
CA TRP A 237 17.57 2.93 1.07
C TRP A 237 18.99 3.47 1.22
N SER A 238 19.95 2.87 0.54
CA SER A 238 21.38 3.18 0.61
C SER A 238 21.96 3.72 -0.68
N ALA A 239 21.10 4.00 -1.67
CA ALA A 239 21.52 4.49 -2.98
C ALA A 239 21.80 6.00 -2.96
N LYS A 240 23.07 6.38 -2.75
CA LYS A 240 23.57 7.76 -2.84
C LYS A 240 23.74 8.16 -4.30
N GLY A 241 22.62 8.51 -4.95
CA GLY A 241 22.63 9.03 -6.32
C GLY A 241 22.54 10.56 -6.37
N PRO A 242 22.69 11.17 -7.55
CA PRO A 242 22.53 12.61 -7.75
C PRO A 242 21.08 13.06 -7.51
N ARG A 243 20.14 12.14 -7.57
CA ARG A 243 18.72 12.34 -7.27
C ARG A 243 18.10 11.04 -6.78
N ARG A 244 16.95 11.16 -6.11
CA ARG A 244 16.06 10.04 -5.84
C ARG A 244 15.54 9.48 -7.16
N GLU A 245 15.59 8.15 -7.32
CA GLU A 245 15.08 7.46 -8.50
C GLU A 245 13.97 6.50 -8.08
N GLU A 246 12.75 6.83 -8.46
CA GLU A 246 11.60 5.95 -8.32
C GLU A 246 10.90 5.89 -9.68
N THR A 247 11.05 4.76 -10.35
CA THR A 247 10.56 4.56 -11.72
C THR A 247 9.84 3.22 -11.85
N LEU A 248 8.90 3.17 -12.79
CA LEU A 248 8.23 1.96 -13.23
C LEU A 248 8.00 2.07 -14.73
N GLN A 249 8.56 1.14 -15.50
CA GLN A 249 8.44 1.08 -16.95
C GLN A 249 7.76 -0.21 -17.39
N LEU A 250 6.86 -0.08 -18.35
CA LEU A 250 6.11 -1.18 -18.95
C LEU A 250 6.32 -1.16 -20.45
N TYR A 251 6.66 -2.29 -21.03
CA TYR A 251 6.88 -2.47 -22.46
C TYR A 251 5.87 -3.47 -23.01
N GLY A 252 5.15 -3.06 -24.03
CA GLY A 252 4.22 -3.89 -24.81
C GLY A 252 4.61 -3.92 -26.28
N PRO A 253 3.92 -4.75 -27.09
CA PRO A 253 4.24 -4.89 -28.52
C PRO A 253 3.97 -3.62 -29.33
N GLN A 254 3.21 -2.66 -28.80
CA GLN A 254 2.83 -1.44 -29.48
C GLN A 254 3.41 -0.19 -28.82
N GLY A 255 4.30 -0.34 -27.81
CA GLY A 255 4.91 0.80 -27.17
C GLY A 255 5.32 0.60 -25.72
N ALA A 256 5.48 1.71 -25.00
CA ALA A 256 5.93 1.73 -23.62
C ALA A 256 5.25 2.81 -22.78
N LEU A 257 5.17 2.56 -21.48
CA LEU A 257 4.79 3.51 -20.44
C LEU A 257 5.93 3.67 -19.44
N LEU A 258 6.33 4.91 -19.15
CA LEU A 258 7.31 5.23 -18.11
C LEU A 258 6.66 6.11 -17.05
N CYS A 259 6.50 5.58 -15.84
CA CYS A 259 6.13 6.33 -14.65
C CYS A 259 7.40 6.79 -13.91
N GLU A 260 7.48 8.07 -13.60
CA GLU A 260 8.54 8.67 -12.79
C GLU A 260 7.90 9.30 -11.54
N ASP A 261 8.01 8.64 -10.38
CA ASP A 261 7.33 9.08 -9.17
C ASP A 261 7.87 10.39 -8.63
N HIS A 262 9.19 10.60 -8.72
CA HIS A 262 9.80 11.83 -8.21
C HIS A 262 9.32 13.07 -8.94
N THR A 263 9.13 12.98 -10.26
CA THR A 263 8.66 14.09 -11.10
C THR A 263 7.15 14.07 -11.32
N ARG A 264 6.46 13.02 -10.87
CA ARG A 264 5.04 12.77 -11.12
C ARG A 264 4.68 12.81 -12.60
N ARG A 265 5.54 12.25 -13.43
CA ARG A 265 5.38 12.19 -14.88
C ARG A 265 5.04 10.78 -15.32
N LEU A 266 4.21 10.72 -16.35
CA LEU A 266 3.96 9.53 -17.14
C LEU A 266 4.25 9.85 -18.59
N LYS A 267 5.16 9.09 -19.18
CA LYS A 267 5.43 9.16 -20.63
C LYS A 267 4.83 7.94 -21.29
N LEU A 268 4.06 8.20 -22.35
CA LEU A 268 3.55 7.20 -23.29
C LEU A 268 4.39 7.28 -24.55
N SER A 269 4.84 6.14 -25.07
CA SER A 269 5.24 5.97 -26.46
C SER A 269 4.36 4.86 -27.04
N SER A 270 3.63 5.09 -28.11
CA SER A 270 2.64 4.14 -28.65
C SER A 270 2.54 4.23 -30.16
N GLU A 271 2.56 3.10 -30.85
CA GLU A 271 2.25 2.99 -32.29
C GLU A 271 0.75 3.09 -32.58
N THR A 272 -0.08 2.88 -31.55
CA THR A 272 -1.55 2.91 -31.63
C THR A 272 -2.12 3.72 -30.45
N PRO A 273 -1.82 5.05 -30.38
CA PRO A 273 -2.23 5.85 -29.23
C PRO A 273 -3.76 5.93 -29.16
N PRO A 274 -4.33 5.97 -27.94
CA PRO A 274 -5.75 6.27 -27.77
C PRO A 274 -6.15 7.59 -28.43
N SER A 275 -7.40 7.71 -28.86
CA SER A 275 -7.92 8.89 -29.53
C SER A 275 -7.60 10.19 -28.76
N GLY A 276 -7.05 11.17 -29.47
CA GLY A 276 -6.67 12.47 -28.92
C GLY A 276 -5.28 12.52 -28.26
N LEU A 277 -4.49 11.46 -28.36
CA LEU A 277 -3.10 11.44 -27.93
C LEU A 277 -2.16 11.31 -29.13
N GLU A 278 -0.94 11.81 -28.95
CA GLU A 278 0.17 11.66 -29.92
C GLU A 278 0.92 10.35 -29.67
N ASP A 279 1.71 9.89 -30.65
CA ASP A 279 2.56 8.68 -30.55
C ASP A 279 3.53 8.76 -29.37
N VAL A 280 4.00 9.96 -29.03
CA VAL A 280 4.76 10.26 -27.82
C VAL A 280 4.04 11.35 -27.04
N HIS A 281 3.59 11.02 -25.84
CA HIS A 281 2.83 11.93 -24.99
C HIS A 281 3.34 11.94 -23.56
N GLU A 282 3.41 13.12 -22.95
CA GLU A 282 3.81 13.28 -21.55
C GLU A 282 2.66 13.88 -20.73
N PHE A 283 2.33 13.20 -19.62
CA PHE A 283 1.39 13.67 -18.62
C PHE A 283 2.18 14.11 -17.37
N VAL A 284 1.83 15.26 -16.82
CA VAL A 284 2.42 15.81 -15.59
C VAL A 284 1.34 15.93 -14.52
N PHE A 285 1.60 15.43 -13.35
CA PHE A 285 0.68 15.44 -12.22
C PHE A 285 1.25 16.24 -11.05
N PRO A 286 0.42 16.81 -10.19
CA PRO A 286 0.87 17.44 -8.94
C PRO A 286 1.68 16.47 -8.08
N ILE A 287 2.73 16.97 -7.43
CA ILE A 287 3.48 16.21 -6.42
C ILE A 287 2.71 16.30 -5.11
N ASP A 288 1.78 15.39 -4.88
CA ASP A 288 0.97 15.38 -3.66
C ASP A 288 0.75 13.96 -3.14
N GLN A 289 1.53 13.60 -2.11
CA GLN A 289 1.35 12.34 -1.40
C GLN A 289 0.04 12.35 -0.60
N ALA A 290 -0.32 13.50 -0.02
CA ALA A 290 -1.53 13.61 0.79
C ALA A 290 -2.78 13.37 -0.08
N GLU A 291 -2.80 13.84 -1.32
CA GLU A 291 -3.89 13.60 -2.27
C GLU A 291 -4.06 12.11 -2.59
N SER A 292 -2.97 11.34 -2.74
CA SER A 292 -3.06 9.90 -2.98
C SER A 292 -3.65 9.15 -1.78
N ILE A 293 -3.29 9.56 -0.57
CA ILE A 293 -3.85 9.01 0.67
C ILE A 293 -5.33 9.39 0.78
N ARG A 294 -5.69 10.66 0.55
CA ARG A 294 -7.08 11.12 0.53
C ARG A 294 -7.92 10.28 -0.41
N ARG A 295 -7.49 10.09 -1.67
CA ARG A 295 -8.22 9.28 -2.66
C ARG A 295 -8.30 7.80 -2.28
N CYS A 296 -7.29 7.26 -1.63
CA CYS A 296 -7.29 5.90 -1.12
C CYS A 296 -8.39 5.72 -0.06
N ILE A 297 -8.45 6.63 0.91
CA ILE A 297 -9.48 6.63 1.96
C ILE A 297 -10.87 6.88 1.36
N GLU A 298 -11.01 7.85 0.45
CA GLU A 298 -12.25 8.15 -0.26
C GLU A 298 -12.82 6.91 -0.95
N ALA A 299 -11.98 6.18 -1.70
CA ALA A 299 -12.39 4.99 -2.42
C ALA A 299 -12.90 3.88 -1.47
N PHE A 300 -12.28 3.72 -0.30
CA PHE A 300 -12.78 2.82 0.73
C PHE A 300 -14.13 3.27 1.28
N CYS A 301 -14.25 4.53 1.67
CA CYS A 301 -15.51 5.08 2.21
C CYS A 301 -16.67 4.96 1.21
N VAL A 302 -16.42 5.28 -0.07
CA VAL A 302 -17.41 5.14 -1.15
C VAL A 302 -17.83 3.68 -1.31
N SER A 303 -16.88 2.71 -1.29
CA SER A 303 -17.25 1.30 -1.38
C SER A 303 -18.16 0.86 -0.22
N LEU A 304 -17.90 1.35 1.01
CA LEU A 304 -18.75 1.07 2.16
C LEU A 304 -20.14 1.68 2.04
N GLN A 305 -20.24 2.91 1.53
CA GLN A 305 -21.53 3.59 1.31
C GLN A 305 -22.43 2.81 0.34
N HIS A 306 -21.84 2.19 -0.68
CA HIS A 306 -22.56 1.42 -1.69
C HIS A 306 -22.65 -0.10 -1.38
N GLY A 307 -22.03 -0.58 -0.29
CA GLY A 307 -21.99 -2.01 0.04
C GLY A 307 -21.08 -2.83 -0.87
N GLU A 308 -20.17 -2.18 -1.59
CA GLU A 308 -19.25 -2.80 -2.53
C GLU A 308 -18.01 -3.39 -1.83
N ALA A 309 -17.28 -4.23 -2.55
CA ALA A 309 -15.99 -4.72 -2.08
C ALA A 309 -14.96 -3.57 -2.05
N PRO A 310 -14.04 -3.56 -1.07
CA PRO A 310 -12.95 -2.59 -1.05
C PRO A 310 -12.10 -2.67 -2.34
N PRO A 311 -11.68 -1.53 -2.91
CA PRO A 311 -10.88 -1.51 -4.14
C PRO A 311 -9.47 -2.11 -3.98
N ILE A 312 -8.99 -2.21 -2.75
CA ILE A 312 -7.72 -2.88 -2.38
C ILE A 312 -8.02 -3.75 -1.17
N SER A 313 -8.22 -5.02 -1.40
CA SER A 313 -8.62 -5.96 -0.34
C SER A 313 -7.49 -6.30 0.63
N GLY A 314 -7.83 -6.97 1.74
CA GLY A 314 -6.82 -7.60 2.61
C GLY A 314 -6.00 -8.64 1.86
N GLU A 315 -6.62 -9.37 0.92
CA GLU A 315 -5.96 -10.34 0.05
C GLU A 315 -4.93 -9.69 -0.88
N ASP A 316 -5.18 -8.47 -1.39
CA ASP A 316 -4.18 -7.70 -2.16
C ASP A 316 -2.98 -7.34 -1.27
N GLY A 317 -3.24 -6.86 -0.04
CA GLY A 317 -2.21 -6.57 0.96
C GLY A 317 -1.39 -7.80 1.31
N ARG A 318 -2.05 -8.95 1.51
CA ARG A 318 -1.37 -10.23 1.76
C ARG A 318 -0.51 -10.65 0.57
N ALA A 319 -1.00 -10.50 -0.65
CA ALA A 319 -0.27 -10.94 -1.84
C ALA A 319 0.95 -10.06 -2.13
N SER A 320 0.91 -8.76 -1.84
CA SER A 320 2.09 -7.89 -1.90
C SER A 320 3.13 -8.24 -0.82
N LEU A 321 2.69 -8.59 0.38
CA LEU A 321 3.52 -9.10 1.46
C LEU A 321 4.15 -10.46 1.10
N GLU A 322 3.38 -11.37 0.51
CA GLU A 322 3.85 -12.70 0.07
C GLU A 322 5.00 -12.60 -0.91
N LEU A 323 4.96 -11.63 -1.84
CA LEU A 323 6.06 -11.36 -2.76
C LEU A 323 7.34 -10.95 -2.03
N ALA A 324 7.24 -10.08 -1.02
CA ALA A 324 8.40 -9.69 -0.22
C ALA A 324 8.99 -10.88 0.55
N ILE A 325 8.14 -11.70 1.16
CA ILE A 325 8.57 -12.92 1.88
C ILE A 325 9.20 -13.94 0.93
N ALA A 326 8.64 -14.13 -0.26
CA ALA A 326 9.23 -14.99 -1.29
C ALA A 326 10.61 -14.49 -1.75
N CYS A 327 10.82 -13.18 -1.80
CA CYS A 327 12.14 -12.60 -2.06
C CYS A 327 13.14 -12.92 -0.97
N TYR A 328 12.76 -12.86 0.32
CA TYR A 328 13.62 -13.26 1.43
C TYR A 328 13.98 -14.75 1.36
N GLU A 329 13.00 -15.61 1.08
CA GLU A 329 13.26 -17.05 0.93
C GLU A 329 14.20 -17.33 -0.25
N SER A 330 14.01 -16.63 -1.38
CA SER A 330 14.91 -16.73 -2.53
C SER A 330 16.33 -16.28 -2.19
N ALA A 331 16.50 -15.15 -1.52
CA ALA A 331 17.81 -14.64 -1.12
C ALA A 331 18.51 -15.58 -0.11
N ARG A 332 17.75 -16.19 0.79
CA ARG A 332 18.25 -17.15 1.78
C ARG A 332 18.70 -18.47 1.16
N THR A 333 17.98 -18.98 0.18
CA THR A 333 18.25 -20.29 -0.46
C THR A 333 19.14 -20.19 -1.69
N GLY A 334 19.25 -19.00 -2.30
CA GLY A 334 19.90 -18.81 -3.59
C GLY A 334 19.12 -19.42 -4.77
N LEU A 335 17.86 -19.75 -4.59
CA LEU A 335 17.00 -20.42 -5.58
C LEU A 335 15.78 -19.57 -5.94
N PRO A 336 15.21 -19.74 -7.17
CA PRO A 336 13.90 -19.19 -7.49
C PRO A 336 12.81 -19.76 -6.57
N VAL A 337 11.84 -18.92 -6.22
CA VAL A 337 10.69 -19.29 -5.38
C VAL A 337 9.40 -19.13 -6.17
N HIS A 338 8.59 -20.19 -6.18
CA HIS A 338 7.28 -20.22 -6.83
C HIS A 338 6.17 -19.68 -5.91
N LEU A 339 5.21 -19.00 -6.49
CA LEU A 339 4.04 -18.44 -5.85
C LEU A 339 2.73 -19.12 -6.32
N PRO A 340 1.72 -19.27 -5.44
CA PRO A 340 1.72 -18.84 -4.03
C PRO A 340 2.65 -19.70 -3.18
N LEU A 341 3.12 -19.14 -2.07
CA LEU A 341 3.87 -19.91 -1.06
C LEU A 341 2.92 -20.95 -0.46
N LEU A 342 3.20 -22.23 -0.72
CA LEU A 342 2.47 -23.33 -0.09
C LEU A 342 2.74 -23.26 1.42
N ASN A 343 1.65 -23.39 2.23
CA ASN A 343 1.64 -23.30 3.69
C ASN A 343 2.91 -23.93 4.32
N ARG A 344 3.95 -23.16 4.43
CA ARG A 344 5.06 -23.40 5.35
C ARG A 344 4.86 -22.34 6.44
N ASP A 345 4.86 -22.79 7.69
CA ASP A 345 4.91 -21.92 8.86
C ASP A 345 6.17 -21.04 8.78
N MET A 346 6.07 -19.89 8.07
CA MET A 346 7.12 -18.88 7.93
C MET A 346 6.62 -17.53 8.40
#